data_07eb2c9eb48c488fe1c806bd3dff3d69
#
_entry.id   07eb2c9eb48c488fe1c806bd3dff3d69
#
_cell.length_a   1.000
_cell.length_b   1.000
_cell.length_c   1.000
_cell.angle_alpha   90.00
_cell.angle_beta   90.00
_cell.angle_gamma   90.00
#
_symmetry.space_group_name_H-M   'P 1'
#
loop_
_entity.id
_entity.type
_entity.pdbx_description
1 polymer ?
#
loop_
_entity_poly.entity_id
_entity_poly.type
_entity_poly.pdbx_seq_one_letter_code
_entity_poly.pdbx_strand_id
1 'polypeptide(L)'
;MKSLPIAVAAFATAMLPTQVHAAYTPTEIERAVLEYGIREEHDALLRADWRLLGRMMDISRVDPADISDMYAKGPTDKAPAVIEEPFVFKATIDAAAVKAGVVTFPGTRGATVRATLPANAKPADDLMLTCAKLAFADGVATFSQCQNWTPVAEKTVADFRADIAEFLQGKPAKKYVAKFVIDYFVVAGDMPAKAGCPDDRKACDQAIRKTNMTRAGYAAVTERLNAAGVQTGR
;
A
#
# COMPACT_ATOMS: atom_id res chain seq x y z
N MET A 1 -29.72 54.36 -48.10
CA MET A 1 -28.82 53.30 -47.73
C MET A 1 -28.12 53.76 -46.43
N LYS A 2 -28.48 53.14 -45.29
CA LYS A 2 -27.92 53.46 -43.96
C LYS A 2 -26.95 52.36 -43.55
N SER A 3 -25.68 52.66 -43.49
CA SER A 3 -24.61 51.77 -43.01
C SER A 3 -24.61 51.73 -41.48
N LEU A 4 -24.78 50.52 -40.90
CA LEU A 4 -24.57 50.21 -39.48
C LEU A 4 -23.07 49.95 -39.23
N PRO A 5 -22.49 50.46 -38.15
CA PRO A 5 -21.15 50.09 -37.72
C PRO A 5 -21.19 48.78 -36.91
N ILE A 6 -20.32 47.84 -37.28
CA ILE A 6 -20.07 46.58 -36.54
C ILE A 6 -19.10 46.91 -35.43
N ALA A 7 -19.55 46.78 -34.17
CA ALA A 7 -18.68 46.85 -32.99
C ALA A 7 -18.00 45.49 -32.80
N VAL A 8 -16.66 45.48 -32.94
CA VAL A 8 -15.83 44.28 -32.60
C VAL A 8 -15.52 44.35 -31.08
N ALA A 9 -16.14 43.49 -30.33
CA ALA A 9 -15.83 43.28 -28.93
C ALA A 9 -14.54 42.42 -28.80
N ALA A 10 -13.46 43.06 -28.35
CA ALA A 10 -12.22 42.39 -28.00
C ALA A 10 -12.39 41.65 -26.68
N PHE A 11 -12.46 40.32 -26.70
CA PHE A 11 -12.37 39.48 -25.50
C PHE A 11 -10.91 39.42 -25.03
N ALA A 12 -10.62 40.16 -23.97
CA ALA A 12 -9.38 40.05 -23.22
C ALA A 12 -9.44 38.77 -22.39
N THR A 13 -8.84 37.69 -22.88
CA THR A 13 -8.59 36.45 -22.10
C THR A 13 -7.57 36.77 -21.01
N ALA A 14 -8.05 36.95 -19.79
CA ALA A 14 -7.21 37.05 -18.61
C ALA A 14 -6.52 35.68 -18.43
N MET A 15 -5.25 35.57 -18.82
CA MET A 15 -4.40 34.45 -18.44
C MET A 15 -4.17 34.56 -16.95
N LEU A 16 -4.89 33.74 -16.18
CA LEU A 16 -4.57 33.52 -14.77
C LEU A 16 -3.14 32.94 -14.70
N PRO A 17 -2.24 33.51 -13.89
CA PRO A 17 -0.92 32.94 -13.71
C PRO A 17 -1.09 31.56 -13.13
N THR A 18 -0.68 30.52 -13.88
CA THR A 18 -0.46 29.19 -13.33
C THR A 18 0.57 29.34 -12.22
N GLN A 19 0.12 29.27 -10.98
CA GLN A 19 1.03 29.21 -9.84
C GLN A 19 1.87 27.95 -10.03
N VAL A 20 3.12 28.13 -10.43
CA VAL A 20 4.14 27.09 -10.37
C VAL A 20 4.40 26.87 -8.88
N HIS A 21 3.74 25.88 -8.30
CA HIS A 21 4.01 25.49 -6.94
C HIS A 21 5.45 25.02 -6.86
N ALA A 22 6.25 25.67 -6.03
CA ALA A 22 7.63 25.25 -5.77
C ALA A 22 7.56 23.89 -5.06
N ALA A 23 8.25 22.89 -5.63
CA ALA A 23 8.36 21.58 -5.00
C ALA A 23 9.03 21.70 -3.62
N TYR A 24 8.47 21.04 -2.60
CA TYR A 24 9.13 20.93 -1.31
C TYR A 24 10.34 20.01 -1.42
N THR A 25 11.51 20.50 -1.04
CA THR A 25 12.74 19.70 -0.98
C THR A 25 12.98 19.28 0.46
N PRO A 26 12.79 17.98 0.78
CA PRO A 26 13.07 17.47 2.13
C PRO A 26 14.53 17.68 2.52
N THR A 27 14.75 18.00 3.79
CA THR A 27 16.09 17.98 4.39
C THR A 27 16.71 16.59 4.36
N GLU A 28 18.00 16.47 4.62
CA GLU A 28 18.69 15.18 4.65
C GLU A 28 18.06 14.22 5.68
N ILE A 29 17.79 14.72 6.88
CA ILE A 29 17.17 13.90 7.95
C ILE A 29 15.71 13.53 7.60
N GLU A 30 14.93 14.42 7.01
CA GLU A 30 13.58 14.12 6.57
C GLU A 30 13.55 13.02 5.51
N ARG A 31 14.47 13.06 4.53
CA ARG A 31 14.62 12.00 3.52
C ARG A 31 15.03 10.67 4.16
N ALA A 32 15.99 10.70 5.07
CA ALA A 32 16.48 9.50 5.73
C ALA A 32 15.40 8.80 6.56
N VAL A 33 14.64 9.58 7.32
CA VAL A 33 13.56 9.06 8.17
C VAL A 33 12.35 8.61 7.34
N LEU A 34 12.03 9.32 6.28
CA LEU A 34 10.97 8.93 5.34
C LEU A 34 11.33 7.60 4.62
N GLU A 35 12.58 7.47 4.16
CA GLU A 35 13.06 6.23 3.53
C GLU A 35 13.03 5.05 4.51
N TYR A 36 13.41 5.27 5.76
CA TYR A 36 13.25 4.26 6.81
C TYR A 36 11.79 3.80 6.91
N GLY A 37 10.84 4.74 6.97
CA GLY A 37 9.42 4.43 7.03
C GLY A 37 8.90 3.63 5.83
N ILE A 38 9.35 3.98 4.63
CA ILE A 38 8.98 3.25 3.40
C ILE A 38 9.55 1.83 3.41
N ARG A 39 10.79 1.62 3.89
CA ARG A 39 11.37 0.28 4.06
C ARG A 39 10.59 -0.56 5.07
N GLU A 40 10.14 0.04 6.17
CA GLU A 40 9.31 -0.66 7.18
C GLU A 40 7.96 -1.11 6.59
N GLU A 41 7.33 -0.29 5.74
CA GLU A 41 6.10 -0.66 5.02
C GLU A 41 6.38 -1.77 3.99
N HIS A 42 7.50 -1.69 3.25
CA HIS A 42 7.91 -2.71 2.30
C HIS A 42 8.13 -4.06 2.97
N ASP A 43 8.93 -4.09 4.04
CA ASP A 43 9.20 -5.32 4.79
C ASP A 43 7.93 -5.90 5.41
N ALA A 44 7.01 -5.04 5.86
CA ALA A 44 5.73 -5.46 6.38
C ALA A 44 4.87 -6.11 5.28
N LEU A 45 4.77 -5.48 4.11
CA LEU A 45 4.05 -6.06 2.96
C LEU A 45 4.63 -7.41 2.55
N LEU A 46 5.95 -7.55 2.46
CA LEU A 46 6.60 -8.81 2.09
C LEU A 46 6.26 -9.96 3.06
N ARG A 47 5.91 -9.64 4.31
CA ARG A 47 5.44 -10.61 5.31
C ARG A 47 3.92 -10.73 5.39
N ALA A 48 3.18 -10.07 4.50
CA ALA A 48 1.73 -9.88 4.59
C ALA A 48 1.31 -9.39 5.99
N ASP A 49 2.03 -8.41 6.50
CA ASP A 49 1.70 -7.71 7.74
C ASP A 49 0.86 -6.46 7.41
N TRP A 50 -0.26 -6.29 8.11
CA TRP A 50 -1.24 -5.22 7.83
C TRP A 50 -0.87 -3.91 8.55
N ARG A 51 0.29 -3.35 8.22
CA ARG A 51 0.62 -1.96 8.52
C ARG A 51 -0.17 -1.01 7.60
N LEU A 52 0.34 0.19 7.33
CA LEU A 52 -0.39 1.19 6.57
C LEU A 52 -0.77 0.70 5.17
N LEU A 53 0.22 0.30 4.37
CA LEU A 53 -0.03 -0.08 2.97
C LEU A 53 -0.88 -1.35 2.86
N GLY A 54 -0.62 -2.36 3.66
CA GLY A 54 -1.43 -3.58 3.67
C GLY A 54 -2.90 -3.32 3.99
N ARG A 55 -3.19 -2.39 4.90
CA ARG A 55 -4.56 -1.99 5.22
C ARG A 55 -5.24 -1.19 4.10
N MET A 56 -4.45 -0.47 3.28
CA MET A 56 -4.97 0.33 2.17
C MET A 56 -5.28 -0.48 0.92
N MET A 57 -4.81 -1.72 0.84
CA MET A 57 -5.00 -2.59 -0.32
C MET A 57 -6.36 -3.30 -0.33
N ASP A 58 -7.10 -3.25 0.77
CA ASP A 58 -8.38 -3.98 0.93
C ASP A 58 -8.28 -5.47 0.56
N ILE A 59 -7.20 -6.12 1.02
CA ILE A 59 -6.92 -7.52 0.79
C ILE A 59 -7.09 -8.29 2.10
N SER A 60 -7.85 -9.36 2.07
CA SER A 60 -8.02 -10.24 3.23
C SER A 60 -6.84 -11.20 3.37
N ARG A 61 -6.18 -11.19 4.55
CA ARG A 61 -5.22 -12.22 4.90
C ARG A 61 -5.95 -13.42 5.46
N VAL A 62 -5.69 -14.58 4.90
CA VAL A 62 -6.33 -15.83 5.31
C VAL A 62 -5.31 -16.94 5.53
N ASP A 63 -5.68 -17.91 6.36
CA ASP A 63 -4.99 -19.19 6.45
C ASP A 63 -5.82 -20.27 5.72
N PRO A 64 -5.24 -21.17 4.93
CA PRO A 64 -5.97 -22.28 4.33
C PRO A 64 -6.74 -23.15 5.33
N ALA A 65 -6.27 -23.27 6.57
CA ALA A 65 -6.97 -23.98 7.63
C ALA A 65 -8.27 -23.27 8.04
N ASP A 66 -8.24 -21.94 8.18
CA ASP A 66 -9.43 -21.14 8.50
C ASP A 66 -10.48 -21.23 7.38
N ILE A 67 -10.05 -21.27 6.11
CA ILE A 67 -10.95 -21.49 4.97
C ILE A 67 -11.58 -22.87 5.00
N SER A 68 -10.80 -23.89 5.35
CA SER A 68 -11.32 -25.26 5.51
C SER A 68 -12.42 -25.33 6.56
N ASP A 69 -12.18 -24.72 7.73
CA ASP A 69 -13.15 -24.69 8.83
C ASP A 69 -14.39 -23.86 8.47
N MET A 70 -14.22 -22.73 7.78
CA MET A 70 -15.29 -21.88 7.31
C MET A 70 -16.31 -22.64 6.43
N TYR A 71 -15.83 -23.54 5.58
CA TYR A 71 -16.66 -24.34 4.69
C TYR A 71 -16.91 -25.78 5.17
N ALA A 72 -16.60 -26.11 6.40
CA ALA A 72 -16.80 -27.47 6.94
C ALA A 72 -18.24 -28.01 6.83
N LYS A 73 -19.23 -27.11 6.82
CA LYS A 73 -20.65 -27.43 6.69
C LYS A 73 -21.26 -26.92 5.37
N GLY A 74 -20.41 -26.55 4.41
CA GLY A 74 -20.81 -25.93 3.15
C GLY A 74 -20.99 -24.41 3.24
N PRO A 75 -21.45 -23.77 2.16
CA PRO A 75 -21.64 -22.34 2.08
C PRO A 75 -22.70 -21.80 3.06
N THR A 76 -22.51 -20.57 3.51
CA THR A 76 -23.43 -19.84 4.38
C THR A 76 -23.54 -18.37 3.90
N ASP A 77 -24.44 -17.59 4.49
CA ASP A 77 -24.55 -16.15 4.19
C ASP A 77 -23.24 -15.38 4.48
N LYS A 78 -22.45 -15.85 5.46
CA LYS A 78 -21.15 -15.26 5.81
C LYS A 78 -19.97 -15.82 5.00
N ALA A 79 -20.17 -16.96 4.37
CA ALA A 79 -19.20 -17.65 3.55
C ALA A 79 -19.90 -18.18 2.28
N PRO A 80 -20.24 -17.29 1.33
CA PRO A 80 -20.96 -17.69 0.10
C PRO A 80 -20.10 -18.63 -0.74
N ALA A 81 -20.76 -19.38 -1.63
CA ALA A 81 -20.08 -20.35 -2.50
C ALA A 81 -19.04 -19.71 -3.44
N VAL A 82 -19.12 -18.40 -3.69
CA VAL A 82 -18.15 -17.63 -4.46
C VAL A 82 -17.89 -16.33 -3.76
N ILE A 83 -16.60 -16.00 -3.57
CA ILE A 83 -16.11 -14.72 -3.06
C ILE A 83 -15.15 -14.16 -4.12
N GLU A 84 -15.43 -12.96 -4.60
CA GLU A 84 -14.61 -12.25 -5.61
C GLU A 84 -13.90 -11.06 -4.96
N GLU A 85 -13.19 -11.35 -3.88
CA GLU A 85 -12.35 -10.40 -3.14
C GLU A 85 -10.89 -10.89 -3.17
N PRO A 86 -9.91 -10.00 -3.15
CA PRO A 86 -8.52 -10.41 -3.12
C PRO A 86 -8.15 -11.00 -1.75
N PHE A 87 -7.51 -12.15 -1.77
CA PHE A 87 -6.96 -12.83 -0.61
C PHE A 87 -5.44 -12.90 -0.70
N VAL A 88 -4.76 -12.83 0.42
CA VAL A 88 -3.35 -13.19 0.52
C VAL A 88 -3.17 -14.26 1.59
N PHE A 89 -2.35 -15.25 1.29
CA PHE A 89 -2.00 -16.28 2.24
C PHE A 89 -0.58 -16.79 2.04
N LYS A 90 0.02 -17.24 3.14
CA LYS A 90 1.28 -17.96 3.15
C LYS A 90 0.95 -19.45 3.21
N ALA A 91 1.60 -20.23 2.34
CA ALA A 91 1.45 -21.66 2.34
C ALA A 91 2.81 -22.32 2.16
N THR A 92 3.07 -23.36 2.95
CA THR A 92 4.14 -24.31 2.67
C THR A 92 3.64 -25.26 1.60
N ILE A 93 4.27 -25.24 0.44
CA ILE A 93 3.86 -26.08 -0.70
C ILE A 93 4.84 -27.23 -0.83
N ASP A 94 4.39 -28.43 -0.46
CA ASP A 94 5.07 -29.65 -0.84
C ASP A 94 4.96 -29.84 -2.36
N ALA A 95 6.09 -29.99 -3.04
CA ALA A 95 6.13 -30.29 -4.47
C ALA A 95 5.30 -31.53 -4.84
N ALA A 96 5.22 -32.52 -3.95
CA ALA A 96 4.40 -33.73 -4.12
C ALA A 96 2.89 -33.45 -4.07
N ALA A 97 2.48 -32.36 -3.42
CA ALA A 97 1.08 -31.91 -3.33
C ALA A 97 0.61 -31.14 -4.59
N VAL A 98 1.53 -30.81 -5.52
CA VAL A 98 1.20 -30.07 -6.75
C VAL A 98 0.87 -31.02 -7.87
N LYS A 99 -0.35 -30.98 -8.39
CA LYS A 99 -0.78 -31.74 -9.56
C LYS A 99 -1.39 -30.78 -10.59
N ALA A 100 -0.86 -30.82 -11.82
CA ALA A 100 -1.35 -30.00 -12.92
C ALA A 100 -1.50 -28.50 -12.59
N GLY A 101 -0.54 -27.91 -11.86
CA GLY A 101 -0.58 -26.49 -11.47
C GLY A 101 -1.56 -26.16 -10.34
N VAL A 102 -2.12 -27.18 -9.67
CA VAL A 102 -2.99 -27.00 -8.50
C VAL A 102 -2.30 -27.60 -7.28
N VAL A 103 -2.21 -26.82 -6.21
CA VAL A 103 -1.78 -27.31 -4.90
C VAL A 103 -2.98 -27.63 -4.03
N THR A 104 -2.92 -28.73 -3.30
CA THR A 104 -3.88 -29.09 -2.24
C THR A 104 -3.20 -28.91 -0.89
N PHE A 105 -3.79 -28.12 -0.02
CA PHE A 105 -3.21 -27.85 1.32
C PHE A 105 -3.52 -28.99 2.27
N PRO A 106 -2.50 -29.54 2.96
CA PRO A 106 -2.70 -30.63 3.93
C PRO A 106 -3.26 -30.11 5.26
N GLY A 107 -3.77 -31.03 6.09
CA GLY A 107 -4.14 -30.75 7.47
C GLY A 107 -5.49 -30.05 7.67
N THR A 108 -6.28 -29.94 6.63
CA THR A 108 -7.63 -29.35 6.70
C THR A 108 -8.62 -30.36 7.30
N ARG A 109 -9.39 -29.94 8.32
CA ARG A 109 -10.37 -30.81 9.03
C ARG A 109 -11.78 -30.70 8.45
N GLY A 110 -12.05 -29.65 7.68
CA GLY A 110 -13.34 -29.36 7.07
C GLY A 110 -13.31 -29.61 5.56
N ALA A 111 -13.52 -28.55 4.80
CA ALA A 111 -13.43 -28.60 3.34
C ALA A 111 -11.99 -28.81 2.87
N THR A 112 -11.82 -29.54 1.78
CA THR A 112 -10.52 -29.55 1.07
C THR A 112 -10.22 -28.16 0.53
N VAL A 113 -9.01 -27.65 0.76
CA VAL A 113 -8.60 -26.34 0.22
C VAL A 113 -7.55 -26.53 -0.85
N ARG A 114 -7.73 -25.83 -1.98
CA ARG A 114 -6.83 -25.86 -3.13
C ARG A 114 -6.51 -24.44 -3.60
N ALA A 115 -5.38 -24.31 -4.29
CA ALA A 115 -5.06 -23.08 -5.03
C ALA A 115 -4.50 -23.41 -6.41
N THR A 116 -4.92 -22.65 -7.41
CA THR A 116 -4.32 -22.69 -8.74
C THR A 116 -3.04 -21.86 -8.71
N LEU A 117 -1.91 -22.48 -8.94
CA LEU A 117 -0.61 -21.81 -8.93
C LEU A 117 -0.42 -20.98 -10.21
N PRO A 118 0.23 -19.80 -10.13
CA PRO A 118 0.66 -19.08 -11.31
C PRO A 118 1.71 -19.92 -12.09
N ALA A 119 1.72 -19.78 -13.41
CA ALA A 119 2.55 -20.60 -14.30
C ALA A 119 4.06 -20.54 -14.00
N ASN A 120 4.51 -19.46 -13.37
CA ASN A 120 5.91 -19.23 -12.97
C ASN A 120 6.19 -19.53 -11.49
N ALA A 121 5.20 -20.02 -10.74
CA ALA A 121 5.41 -20.41 -9.36
C ALA A 121 6.28 -21.65 -9.28
N LYS A 122 7.36 -21.54 -8.53
CA LYS A 122 8.18 -22.69 -8.15
C LYS A 122 7.72 -23.15 -6.78
N PRO A 123 7.42 -24.44 -6.59
CA PRO A 123 7.19 -24.97 -5.25
C PRO A 123 8.38 -24.63 -4.36
N ALA A 124 8.11 -23.95 -3.28
CA ALA A 124 9.08 -23.57 -2.26
C ALA A 124 8.40 -23.62 -0.90
N ASP A 125 9.17 -23.84 0.15
CA ASP A 125 8.65 -24.01 1.51
C ASP A 125 7.87 -22.80 2.04
N ASP A 126 8.07 -21.62 1.44
CA ASP A 126 7.47 -20.35 1.88
C ASP A 126 6.87 -19.54 0.72
N LEU A 127 5.95 -20.14 -0.03
CA LEU A 127 5.24 -19.41 -1.08
C LEU A 127 4.14 -18.51 -0.50
N MET A 128 4.17 -17.24 -0.85
CA MET A 128 3.09 -16.31 -0.55
C MET A 128 2.35 -15.97 -1.84
N LEU A 129 1.04 -16.18 -1.84
CA LEU A 129 0.16 -15.97 -2.98
C LEU A 129 -0.89 -14.91 -2.68
N THR A 130 -1.27 -14.15 -3.70
CA THR A 130 -2.53 -13.42 -3.72
C THR A 130 -3.42 -13.98 -4.80
N CYS A 131 -4.70 -14.17 -4.47
CA CYS A 131 -5.70 -14.76 -5.36
C CYS A 131 -6.95 -13.87 -5.36
N ALA A 132 -7.53 -13.64 -6.55
CA ALA A 132 -8.67 -12.74 -6.69
C ALA A 132 -10.02 -13.41 -6.50
N LYS A 133 -10.06 -14.75 -6.36
CA LYS A 133 -11.32 -15.48 -6.26
C LYS A 133 -11.16 -16.72 -5.39
N LEU A 134 -12.17 -16.96 -4.55
CA LEU A 134 -12.39 -18.21 -3.82
C LEU A 134 -13.75 -18.79 -4.27
N ALA A 135 -13.77 -20.06 -4.66
CA ALA A 135 -15.01 -20.76 -5.02
C ALA A 135 -15.11 -22.07 -4.26
N PHE A 136 -16.29 -22.39 -3.75
CA PHE A 136 -16.59 -23.65 -3.06
C PHE A 136 -17.56 -24.49 -3.89
N ALA A 137 -17.18 -25.72 -4.19
CA ALA A 137 -18.02 -26.71 -4.85
C ALA A 137 -17.60 -28.13 -4.40
N ASP A 138 -18.56 -29.03 -4.24
CA ASP A 138 -18.34 -30.45 -3.96
C ASP A 138 -17.37 -30.73 -2.80
N GLY A 139 -17.46 -29.95 -1.73
CA GLY A 139 -16.60 -30.09 -0.54
C GLY A 139 -15.19 -29.52 -0.71
N VAL A 140 -14.92 -28.79 -1.79
CA VAL A 140 -13.62 -28.21 -2.12
C VAL A 140 -13.71 -26.70 -2.23
N ALA A 141 -12.90 -25.98 -1.47
CA ALA A 141 -12.68 -24.54 -1.58
C ALA A 141 -11.43 -24.30 -2.46
N THR A 142 -11.60 -23.62 -3.59
CA THR A 142 -10.52 -23.41 -4.56
C THR A 142 -10.21 -21.92 -4.72
N PHE A 143 -9.00 -21.52 -4.39
CA PHE A 143 -8.44 -20.24 -4.77
C PHE A 143 -8.01 -20.24 -6.23
N SER A 144 -8.38 -19.22 -6.96
CA SER A 144 -8.04 -19.06 -8.39
C SER A 144 -7.64 -17.64 -8.72
N GLN A 145 -7.13 -17.43 -9.94
CA GLN A 145 -6.53 -16.19 -10.37
C GLN A 145 -5.41 -15.74 -9.43
N CYS A 146 -4.56 -16.71 -9.08
CA CYS A 146 -3.47 -16.49 -8.13
C CYS A 146 -2.23 -15.97 -8.83
N GLN A 147 -1.48 -15.12 -8.12
CA GLN A 147 -0.17 -14.61 -8.52
C GLN A 147 0.76 -14.57 -7.31
N ASN A 148 2.07 -14.52 -7.56
CA ASN A 148 3.03 -14.34 -6.48
C ASN A 148 2.80 -13.00 -5.78
N TRP A 149 2.83 -13.01 -4.46
CA TRP A 149 2.63 -11.80 -3.65
C TRP A 149 3.77 -10.79 -3.77
N THR A 150 5.03 -11.25 -3.82
CA THR A 150 6.20 -10.37 -3.83
C THR A 150 6.14 -9.28 -4.91
N PRO A 151 5.88 -9.58 -6.20
CA PRO A 151 5.75 -8.52 -7.21
C PRO A 151 4.61 -7.53 -6.94
N VAL A 152 3.53 -7.97 -6.30
CA VAL A 152 2.41 -7.10 -5.93
C VAL A 152 2.82 -6.14 -4.81
N ALA A 153 3.51 -6.66 -3.79
CA ALA A 153 4.05 -5.86 -2.69
C ALA A 153 5.08 -4.82 -3.19
N GLU A 154 6.01 -5.24 -4.05
CA GLU A 154 7.02 -4.36 -4.65
C GLU A 154 6.39 -3.24 -5.48
N LYS A 155 5.41 -3.59 -6.33
CA LYS A 155 4.68 -2.59 -7.10
C LYS A 155 3.93 -1.60 -6.21
N THR A 156 3.27 -2.09 -5.15
CA THR A 156 2.55 -1.23 -4.20
C THR A 156 3.48 -0.22 -3.53
N VAL A 157 4.69 -0.63 -3.14
CA VAL A 157 5.68 0.27 -2.56
C VAL A 157 6.23 1.26 -3.59
N ALA A 158 6.44 0.82 -4.84
CA ALA A 158 6.87 1.71 -5.92
C ALA A 158 5.81 2.78 -6.23
N ASP A 159 4.54 2.40 -6.30
CA ASP A 159 3.42 3.33 -6.49
C ASP A 159 3.33 4.31 -5.30
N PHE A 160 3.53 3.83 -4.07
CA PHE A 160 3.54 4.67 -2.87
C PHE A 160 4.68 5.69 -2.86
N ARG A 161 5.87 5.30 -3.32
CA ARG A 161 7.01 6.24 -3.50
C ARG A 161 6.69 7.32 -4.53
N ALA A 162 6.05 6.94 -5.63
CA ALA A 162 5.61 7.89 -6.66
C ALA A 162 4.56 8.86 -6.09
N ASP A 163 3.55 8.36 -5.37
CA ASP A 163 2.54 9.19 -4.70
C ASP A 163 3.17 10.20 -3.72
N ILE A 164 4.19 9.78 -2.95
CA ILE A 164 4.93 10.68 -2.04
C ILE A 164 5.69 11.76 -2.84
N ALA A 165 6.37 11.38 -3.91
CA ALA A 165 7.10 12.33 -4.74
C ALA A 165 6.15 13.36 -5.37
N GLU A 166 5.00 12.93 -5.87
CA GLU A 166 3.96 13.82 -6.40
C GLU A 166 3.38 14.76 -5.35
N PHE A 167 3.11 14.24 -4.14
CA PHE A 167 2.67 15.05 -3.01
C PHE A 167 3.66 16.16 -2.68
N LEU A 168 4.95 15.85 -2.59
CA LEU A 168 6.01 16.84 -2.32
C LEU A 168 6.17 17.86 -3.45
N GLN A 169 5.71 17.55 -4.67
CA GLN A 169 5.62 18.49 -5.79
C GLN A 169 4.37 19.37 -5.77
N GLY A 170 3.54 19.27 -4.73
CA GLY A 170 2.30 20.04 -4.59
C GLY A 170 1.10 19.45 -5.33
N LYS A 171 1.20 18.24 -5.89
CA LYS A 171 0.05 17.55 -6.48
C LYS A 171 -0.90 17.02 -5.38
N PRO A 172 -2.21 16.95 -5.65
CA PRO A 172 -3.16 16.34 -4.74
C PRO A 172 -2.77 14.90 -4.43
N ALA A 173 -2.76 14.52 -3.16
CA ALA A 173 -2.43 13.18 -2.72
C ALA A 173 -3.55 12.53 -1.90
N LYS A 174 -3.54 11.21 -1.84
CA LYS A 174 -4.39 10.43 -0.95
C LYS A 174 -4.10 10.83 0.51
N LYS A 175 -5.15 10.88 1.34
CA LYS A 175 -5.06 11.32 2.75
C LYS A 175 -3.98 10.57 3.54
N TYR A 176 -3.81 9.27 3.29
CA TYR A 176 -2.82 8.46 3.99
C TYR A 176 -1.37 8.78 3.57
N VAL A 177 -1.14 9.19 2.30
CA VAL A 177 0.17 9.65 1.81
C VAL A 177 0.59 10.92 2.52
N ALA A 178 -0.29 11.93 2.54
CA ALA A 178 -0.05 13.18 3.25
C ALA A 178 0.22 12.94 4.74
N LYS A 179 -0.61 12.10 5.39
CA LYS A 179 -0.42 11.75 6.80
C LYS A 179 0.92 11.07 7.03
N PHE A 180 1.30 10.12 6.21
CA PHE A 180 2.57 9.39 6.33
C PHE A 180 3.76 10.35 6.25
N VAL A 181 3.81 11.21 5.24
CA VAL A 181 4.90 12.19 5.08
C VAL A 181 4.96 13.14 6.27
N ILE A 182 3.83 13.69 6.69
CA ILE A 182 3.77 14.61 7.84
C ILE A 182 4.25 13.91 9.12
N ASP A 183 3.80 12.69 9.39
CA ASP A 183 4.21 11.93 10.58
C ASP A 183 5.74 11.76 10.62
N TYR A 184 6.35 11.33 9.51
CA TYR A 184 7.80 11.13 9.45
C TYR A 184 8.60 12.45 9.46
N PHE A 185 8.06 13.54 8.95
CA PHE A 185 8.69 14.87 9.04
C PHE A 185 8.59 15.46 10.45
N VAL A 186 7.52 15.18 11.19
CA VAL A 186 7.43 15.53 12.62
C VAL A 186 8.49 14.76 13.41
N VAL A 187 8.62 13.46 13.14
CA VAL A 187 9.68 12.62 13.74
C VAL A 187 11.06 13.20 13.41
N ALA A 188 11.34 13.51 12.14
CA ALA A 188 12.62 14.06 11.71
C ALA A 188 12.97 15.39 12.40
N GLY A 189 11.96 16.22 12.70
CA GLY A 189 12.14 17.52 13.38
C GLY A 189 12.62 17.42 14.83
N ASP A 190 12.39 16.28 15.48
CA ASP A 190 12.78 16.02 16.89
C ASP A 190 14.01 15.07 17.00
N MET A 191 14.55 14.62 15.86
CA MET A 191 15.67 13.68 15.84
C MET A 191 17.03 14.36 15.82
N PRO A 192 18.06 13.75 16.45
CA PRO A 192 19.43 14.24 16.32
C PRO A 192 19.91 14.06 14.87
N ALA A 193 20.80 14.98 14.41
CA ALA A 193 21.35 14.97 13.05
C ALA A 193 22.05 13.64 12.66
N LYS A 194 22.55 12.87 13.63
CA LYS A 194 23.18 11.56 13.42
C LYS A 194 22.35 10.46 14.09
N ALA A 195 21.18 10.17 13.54
CA ALA A 195 20.26 9.19 14.09
C ALA A 195 20.43 7.77 13.53
N GLY A 196 21.38 7.56 12.62
CA GLY A 196 21.62 6.27 11.95
C GLY A 196 20.65 5.96 10.81
N CYS A 197 19.63 6.78 10.58
CA CYS A 197 18.69 6.58 9.47
C CYS A 197 19.34 6.90 8.11
N PRO A 198 18.99 6.20 7.06
CA PRO A 198 18.13 4.99 7.02
C PRO A 198 18.92 3.69 7.18
N ASP A 199 20.24 3.73 7.30
CA ASP A 199 21.13 2.57 7.08
C ASP A 199 21.31 1.71 8.34
N ASP A 200 21.44 2.32 9.52
CA ASP A 200 21.41 1.60 10.78
C ASP A 200 19.98 1.50 11.31
N ARG A 201 19.29 0.42 10.90
CA ARG A 201 17.89 0.18 11.27
C ARG A 201 17.65 0.20 12.78
N LYS A 202 18.55 -0.37 13.56
CA LYS A 202 18.39 -0.45 15.03
C LYS A 202 18.54 0.94 15.66
N ALA A 203 19.57 1.69 15.27
CA ALA A 203 19.78 3.04 15.76
C ALA A 203 18.63 3.97 15.33
N CYS A 204 18.19 3.88 14.08
CA CYS A 204 17.07 4.65 13.55
C CYS A 204 15.77 4.36 14.32
N ASP A 205 15.40 3.08 14.52
CA ASP A 205 14.21 2.69 15.28
C ASP A 205 14.27 3.22 16.74
N GLN A 206 15.42 3.09 17.38
CA GLN A 206 15.61 3.62 18.74
C GLN A 206 15.47 5.15 18.81
N ALA A 207 15.96 5.87 17.79
CA ALA A 207 15.82 7.32 17.71
C ALA A 207 14.37 7.72 17.49
N ILE A 208 13.66 7.06 16.55
CA ILE A 208 12.24 7.29 16.28
C ILE A 208 11.38 7.06 17.54
N ARG A 209 11.63 5.98 18.28
CA ARG A 209 10.89 5.66 19.53
C ARG A 209 11.07 6.69 20.63
N LYS A 210 12.12 7.50 20.58
CA LYS A 210 12.40 8.56 21.57
C LYS A 210 11.78 9.90 21.17
N THR A 211 11.30 10.03 19.94
CA THR A 211 10.70 11.29 19.47
C THR A 211 9.33 11.52 20.09
N ASN A 212 9.03 12.77 20.38
CA ASN A 212 7.74 13.17 20.91
C ASN A 212 6.93 13.89 19.80
N MET A 213 5.95 13.17 19.25
CA MET A 213 5.07 13.71 18.21
C MET A 213 4.06 14.70 18.79
N THR A 214 4.48 15.94 18.99
CA THR A 214 3.68 17.00 19.61
C THR A 214 2.74 17.67 18.62
N ARG A 215 1.64 18.25 19.12
CA ARG A 215 0.74 19.09 18.31
C ARG A 215 1.47 20.27 17.66
N ALA A 216 2.45 20.87 18.35
CA ALA A 216 3.27 21.93 17.82
C ALA A 216 4.17 21.47 16.65
N GLY A 217 4.75 20.27 16.75
CA GLY A 217 5.51 19.65 15.65
C GLY A 217 4.67 19.43 14.39
N TYR A 218 3.45 18.93 14.55
CA TYR A 218 2.49 18.79 13.44
C TYR A 218 2.15 20.14 12.79
N ALA A 219 1.89 21.16 13.59
CA ALA A 219 1.59 22.51 13.09
C ALA A 219 2.77 23.08 12.29
N ALA A 220 3.99 22.99 12.82
CA ALA A 220 5.20 23.50 12.17
C ALA A 220 5.50 22.79 10.82
N VAL A 221 5.36 21.46 10.77
CA VAL A 221 5.54 20.70 9.51
C VAL A 221 4.47 21.08 8.49
N THR A 222 3.21 21.14 8.91
CA THR A 222 2.09 21.49 8.03
C THR A 222 2.27 22.91 7.46
N GLU A 223 2.69 23.88 8.28
CA GLU A 223 2.97 25.24 7.83
C GLU A 223 4.10 25.29 6.79
N ARG A 224 5.22 24.60 7.03
CA ARG A 224 6.35 24.53 6.07
C ARG A 224 5.92 23.92 4.73
N LEU A 225 5.16 22.81 4.75
CA LEU A 225 4.66 22.18 3.55
C LEU A 225 3.71 23.09 2.78
N ASN A 226 2.75 23.72 3.47
CA ASN A 226 1.81 24.66 2.84
C ASN A 226 2.52 25.89 2.27
N ALA A 227 3.53 26.46 2.96
CA ALA A 227 4.35 27.55 2.46
C ALA A 227 5.11 27.19 1.17
N ALA A 228 5.46 25.93 1.00
CA ALA A 228 6.06 25.41 -0.23
C ALA A 228 5.01 25.01 -1.31
N GLY A 229 3.73 25.26 -1.07
CA GLY A 229 2.65 24.93 -2.01
C GLY A 229 2.17 23.48 -1.97
N VAL A 230 2.62 22.68 -1.00
CA VAL A 230 2.14 21.31 -0.79
C VAL A 230 0.81 21.33 -0.05
N GLN A 231 -0.24 20.76 -0.65
CA GLN A 231 -1.59 20.75 -0.07
C GLN A 231 -1.73 19.65 0.99
N THR A 232 -1.63 20.00 2.26
CA THR A 232 -1.70 19.02 3.36
C THR A 232 -3.12 18.56 3.71
N GLY A 233 -4.15 19.16 3.12
CA GLY A 233 -5.56 18.75 3.29
C GLY A 233 -6.14 19.07 4.69
N ARG A 234 -5.56 20.04 5.41
CA ARG A 234 -6.02 20.52 6.71
C ARG A 234 -6.43 21.99 6.64
#